data_9f423be586441ead5f63c791e9db6614
#
_entry.id   9f423be586441ead5f63c791e9db6614
#
_cell.length_a   1.000
_cell.length_b   1.000
_cell.length_c   1.000
_cell.angle_alpha   90.00
_cell.angle_beta   90.00
_cell.angle_gamma   90.00
#
_symmetry.space_group_name_H-M   'P 1'
#
loop_
_entity.id
_entity.type
_entity.pdbx_description
1 polymer ?
#
loop_
_entity_poly.entity_id
_entity_poly.type
_entity_poly.pdbx_seq_one_letter_code
_entity_poly.pdbx_strand_id
1 'polypeptide(L)'
;MSQFTFLKGDKNWWRQAVVYQVYPRSFKDANGDGIGDLRGIISKVPYLASLGIDAVWMSPFYPSALADGGYDVDDYRDIDPRIGTLAEFDELVDELHKAGIRLIADIVPNHSGSGHVWFQAALKAGPGSPERERYIFRDGKGENGEIRPSELSSHFSPTGWTRVIEPDGKPGQWYMHLFTAEQPDWNWDHPDVRADFEKTIRFWCDRGVDGFRVDVAHAMIKNLANGHLPERDSYDLAVMKNDGTDDIFDRDEVHEIFASWRKIFNEYDPPRMGVAEAWVHANRRPAYASEKGLGQSFNFDMLGCGWDAAKVKEIAKYNLTAAAQTGSSTTWVQDNHDVIRHVTRFGLPEVSNFTEWYKDNRFTADVDIALGTARANAFSMMLLALPGSTYIYQGEELGLPEVLDIPANDMQDPQFFRNPDVGMSRDGCRVPIPWSRTGSSFGFGSAGAHLPQPKWYGEYSVEAQADDESSTLELYRSALATRAQLLTDESITWKNHFFNPTLVHFIRANGWHSITNFGNKPVSLPTGAVILASQPLIDGKLGPNTTAWVVGESSEGSSMDAATMLLLGGAIEGSSGTAGSDGGGYGGDGGAAGD
;
A
#
# COMPACT_ATOMS: atom_id res chain seq x y z
N MET A 1 -4.51 15.30 23.96
CA MET A 1 -5.52 15.91 23.06
C MET A 1 -5.15 15.44 21.68
N SER A 2 -6.05 14.76 20.93
CA SER A 2 -5.73 14.28 19.59
C SER A 2 -5.40 15.48 18.71
N GLN A 3 -4.22 15.45 18.09
CA GLN A 3 -3.72 16.49 17.16
C GLN A 3 -4.52 16.57 15.85
N PHE A 4 -5.51 15.71 15.65
CA PHE A 4 -6.22 15.54 14.38
C PHE A 4 -7.60 16.17 14.41
N THR A 5 -7.65 17.50 14.28
CA THR A 5 -8.88 18.28 14.07
C THR A 5 -9.50 18.05 12.68
N PHE A 6 -8.76 17.45 11.72
CA PHE A 6 -9.21 17.21 10.35
C PHE A 6 -10.27 16.14 10.22
N LEU A 7 -10.30 15.16 11.13
CA LEU A 7 -11.07 13.94 10.94
C LEU A 7 -12.51 14.04 11.43
N LYS A 8 -12.82 14.92 12.36
CA LYS A 8 -14.20 15.11 12.84
C LYS A 8 -14.98 16.01 11.90
N GLY A 9 -15.80 15.37 11.03
CA GLY A 9 -16.80 16.06 10.22
C GLY A 9 -16.29 16.63 8.89
N ASP A 10 -15.01 16.47 8.53
CA ASP A 10 -14.51 16.89 7.24
C ASP A 10 -14.92 15.87 6.16
N LYS A 11 -15.71 16.33 5.18
CA LYS A 11 -16.15 15.51 4.04
C LYS A 11 -14.99 15.06 3.14
N ASN A 12 -13.87 15.76 3.18
CA ASN A 12 -12.70 15.55 2.34
C ASN A 12 -11.47 15.05 3.14
N TRP A 13 -11.69 14.45 4.31
CA TRP A 13 -10.63 13.98 5.20
C TRP A 13 -9.54 13.17 4.49
N TRP A 14 -9.94 12.39 3.51
CA TRP A 14 -9.09 11.46 2.75
C TRP A 14 -8.12 12.15 1.77
N ARG A 15 -8.39 13.40 1.35
CA ARG A 15 -7.62 14.07 0.29
C ARG A 15 -6.14 14.24 0.62
N GLN A 16 -5.80 14.47 1.88
CA GLN A 16 -4.43 14.64 2.35
C GLN A 16 -4.11 13.72 3.54
N ALA A 17 -4.87 12.64 3.70
CA ALA A 17 -4.68 11.68 4.78
C ALA A 17 -3.37 10.90 4.65
N VAL A 18 -2.82 10.52 5.79
CA VAL A 18 -1.80 9.46 5.89
C VAL A 18 -2.51 8.18 6.27
N VAL A 19 -2.44 7.21 5.36
CA VAL A 19 -3.11 5.91 5.50
C VAL A 19 -2.05 4.83 5.73
N TYR A 20 -2.18 4.09 6.82
CA TYR A 20 -1.29 2.98 7.15
C TYR A 20 -1.92 1.65 6.75
N GLN A 21 -1.27 0.91 5.85
CA GLN A 21 -1.73 -0.40 5.42
C GLN A 21 -1.34 -1.47 6.45
N VAL A 22 -2.34 -2.12 7.00
CA VAL A 22 -2.22 -3.33 7.82
C VAL A 22 -2.52 -4.56 6.96
N TYR A 23 -1.56 -5.49 6.86
CA TYR A 23 -1.78 -6.83 6.33
C TYR A 23 -2.08 -7.74 7.53
N PRO A 24 -3.36 -8.09 7.81
CA PRO A 24 -3.78 -8.64 9.10
C PRO A 24 -2.98 -9.84 9.54
N ARG A 25 -2.75 -10.80 8.64
CA ARG A 25 -2.04 -12.05 8.90
C ARG A 25 -0.60 -11.85 9.40
N SER A 26 0.01 -10.70 9.10
CA SER A 26 1.44 -10.42 9.37
C SER A 26 1.64 -9.23 10.31
N PHE A 27 0.59 -8.70 10.94
CA PHE A 27 0.71 -7.53 11.78
C PHE A 27 0.97 -7.89 13.24
N LYS A 28 0.06 -8.64 13.89
CA LYS A 28 0.18 -9.06 15.28
C LYS A 28 -0.71 -10.25 15.56
N ASP A 29 -0.12 -11.32 16.08
CA ASP A 29 -0.81 -12.51 16.56
C ASP A 29 -1.03 -12.40 18.07
N ALA A 30 -2.28 -12.40 18.51
CA ALA A 30 -2.65 -12.36 19.91
C ALA A 30 -3.07 -13.73 20.46
N ASN A 31 -3.59 -14.62 19.60
CA ASN A 31 -4.05 -15.95 20.01
C ASN A 31 -2.94 -17.00 20.05
N GLY A 32 -1.81 -16.74 19.39
CA GLY A 32 -0.61 -17.59 19.41
C GLY A 32 -0.65 -18.74 18.40
N ASP A 33 -1.38 -18.63 17.30
CA ASP A 33 -1.44 -19.64 16.25
C ASP A 33 -0.44 -19.40 15.09
N GLY A 34 0.28 -18.29 15.12
CA GLY A 34 1.27 -17.91 14.12
C GLY A 34 0.70 -17.06 12.97
N ILE A 35 -0.59 -16.71 13.03
CA ILE A 35 -1.29 -15.84 12.08
C ILE A 35 -1.77 -14.60 12.83
N GLY A 36 -1.57 -13.41 12.27
CA GLY A 36 -2.07 -12.17 12.86
C GLY A 36 -3.60 -12.11 12.88
N ASP A 37 -4.16 -11.46 13.89
CA ASP A 37 -5.58 -11.45 14.17
C ASP A 37 -6.10 -10.05 14.60
N LEU A 38 -7.43 -9.88 14.66
CA LEU A 38 -8.07 -8.61 15.04
C LEU A 38 -7.72 -8.19 16.46
N ARG A 39 -7.60 -9.13 17.40
CA ARG A 39 -7.16 -8.85 18.78
C ARG A 39 -5.74 -8.29 18.82
N GLY A 40 -4.88 -8.83 17.97
CA GLY A 40 -3.53 -8.31 17.78
C GLY A 40 -3.54 -6.89 17.25
N ILE A 41 -4.36 -6.58 16.23
CA ILE A 41 -4.49 -5.23 15.69
C ILE A 41 -5.04 -4.27 16.76
N ILE A 42 -6.11 -4.65 17.48
CA ILE A 42 -6.67 -3.85 18.59
C ILE A 42 -5.59 -3.51 19.62
N SER A 43 -4.75 -4.49 19.99
CA SER A 43 -3.67 -4.28 20.97
C SER A 43 -2.63 -3.26 20.51
N LYS A 44 -2.57 -2.95 19.21
CA LYS A 44 -1.61 -2.03 18.58
C LYS A 44 -2.23 -0.69 18.15
N VAL A 45 -3.51 -0.46 18.43
CA VAL A 45 -4.13 0.86 18.18
C VAL A 45 -3.36 2.01 18.87
N PRO A 46 -2.84 1.87 20.12
CA PRO A 46 -2.00 2.91 20.71
C PRO A 46 -0.71 3.19 19.94
N TYR A 47 -0.08 2.17 19.35
CA TYR A 47 1.09 2.33 18.48
C TYR A 47 0.73 3.10 17.21
N LEU A 48 -0.35 2.70 16.51
CA LEU A 48 -0.85 3.39 15.31
C LEU A 48 -1.18 4.85 15.59
N ALA A 49 -1.81 5.13 16.75
CA ALA A 49 -2.08 6.50 17.18
C ALA A 49 -0.78 7.29 17.46
N SER A 50 0.25 6.64 18.02
CA SER A 50 1.54 7.27 18.29
C SER A 50 2.34 7.60 17.04
N LEU A 51 2.09 6.91 15.93
CA LEU A 51 2.65 7.25 14.62
C LEU A 51 2.07 8.54 14.06
N GLY A 52 0.81 8.86 14.40
CA GLY A 52 0.13 10.06 13.89
C GLY A 52 -0.51 9.87 12.51
N ILE A 53 -0.97 8.67 12.20
CA ILE A 53 -1.71 8.35 10.98
C ILE A 53 -3.18 8.77 11.08
N ASP A 54 -3.82 9.00 9.93
CA ASP A 54 -5.21 9.42 9.82
C ASP A 54 -6.18 8.26 9.60
N ALA A 55 -5.72 7.19 8.96
CA ALA A 55 -6.52 6.02 8.69
C ALA A 55 -5.68 4.74 8.63
N VAL A 56 -6.33 3.61 8.89
CA VAL A 56 -5.82 2.26 8.58
C VAL A 56 -6.51 1.76 7.31
N TRP A 57 -5.74 1.26 6.34
CA TRP A 57 -6.25 0.39 5.31
C TRP A 57 -5.94 -1.05 5.70
N MET A 58 -6.97 -1.86 5.89
CA MET A 58 -6.84 -3.26 6.23
C MET A 58 -7.02 -4.12 4.97
N SER A 59 -5.96 -4.87 4.59
CA SER A 59 -6.02 -5.87 3.50
C SER A 59 -7.05 -6.96 3.83
N PRO A 60 -7.50 -7.82 2.87
CA PRO A 60 -8.64 -8.70 3.07
C PRO A 60 -8.60 -9.54 4.35
N PHE A 61 -9.72 -9.55 5.03
CA PHE A 61 -9.92 -10.24 6.31
C PHE A 61 -11.13 -11.21 6.26
N TYR A 62 -11.65 -11.44 5.08
CA TYR A 62 -12.81 -12.28 4.79
C TYR A 62 -12.47 -13.77 4.87
N PRO A 63 -13.46 -14.66 5.09
CA PRO A 63 -13.30 -16.09 4.89
C PRO A 63 -12.69 -16.40 3.52
N SER A 64 -11.64 -17.22 3.50
CA SER A 64 -10.84 -17.52 2.31
C SER A 64 -10.13 -18.85 2.47
N ALA A 65 -9.89 -19.55 1.37
CA ALA A 65 -9.02 -20.72 1.34
C ALA A 65 -7.53 -20.36 1.37
N LEU A 66 -7.18 -19.06 1.28
CA LEU A 66 -5.83 -18.51 1.18
C LEU A 66 -5.08 -18.92 -0.09
N ALA A 67 -5.80 -19.18 -1.17
CA ALA A 67 -5.19 -19.46 -2.47
C ALA A 67 -4.37 -18.27 -3.00
N ASP A 68 -4.76 -17.04 -2.61
CA ASP A 68 -4.04 -15.79 -2.90
C ASP A 68 -4.05 -14.87 -1.68
N GLY A 69 -3.56 -15.37 -0.54
CA GLY A 69 -3.29 -14.56 0.64
C GLY A 69 -4.50 -13.86 1.27
N GLY A 70 -5.74 -14.28 0.94
CA GLY A 70 -7.00 -13.70 1.42
C GLY A 70 -7.80 -12.98 0.33
N TYR A 71 -7.24 -12.83 -0.88
CA TYR A 71 -7.96 -12.22 -2.01
C TYR A 71 -8.93 -13.18 -2.72
N ASP A 72 -8.93 -14.46 -2.39
CA ASP A 72 -9.93 -15.47 -2.77
C ASP A 72 -11.08 -15.48 -1.75
N VAL A 73 -12.03 -14.55 -1.88
CA VAL A 73 -13.08 -14.28 -0.88
C VAL A 73 -14.26 -15.22 -0.99
N ASP A 74 -14.50 -16.02 0.05
CA ASP A 74 -15.60 -16.98 0.12
C ASP A 74 -16.90 -16.39 0.72
N ASP A 75 -16.79 -15.38 1.58
CA ASP A 75 -17.93 -14.59 2.11
C ASP A 75 -17.53 -13.13 2.32
N TYR A 76 -18.19 -12.22 1.60
CA TYR A 76 -17.90 -10.78 1.67
C TYR A 76 -18.47 -10.09 2.92
N ARG A 77 -19.23 -10.76 3.76
CA ARG A 77 -19.93 -10.18 4.91
C ARG A 77 -19.65 -10.91 6.22
N ASP A 78 -18.53 -11.61 6.27
CA ASP A 78 -18.04 -12.25 7.50
C ASP A 78 -16.53 -12.05 7.66
N ILE A 79 -16.00 -12.44 8.80
CA ILE A 79 -14.58 -12.42 9.14
C ILE A 79 -14.03 -13.84 9.07
N ASP A 80 -12.84 -14.01 8.50
CA ASP A 80 -12.14 -15.28 8.54
C ASP A 80 -11.94 -15.72 10.00
N PRO A 81 -12.38 -16.93 10.39
CA PRO A 81 -12.28 -17.38 11.78
C PRO A 81 -10.85 -17.47 12.32
N ARG A 82 -9.84 -17.52 11.45
CA ARG A 82 -8.41 -17.42 11.84
C ARG A 82 -8.02 -16.00 12.23
N ILE A 83 -8.70 -14.99 11.68
CA ILE A 83 -8.43 -13.58 11.91
C ILE A 83 -9.29 -13.03 13.05
N GLY A 84 -10.52 -13.51 13.20
CA GLY A 84 -11.40 -13.05 14.26
C GLY A 84 -12.89 -13.25 13.99
N THR A 85 -13.70 -12.36 14.58
CA THR A 85 -15.16 -12.38 14.51
C THR A 85 -15.70 -10.99 14.13
N LEU A 86 -16.97 -10.92 13.69
CA LEU A 86 -17.65 -9.64 13.44
C LEU A 86 -17.70 -8.75 14.69
N ALA A 87 -17.84 -9.35 15.90
CA ALA A 87 -17.84 -8.58 17.15
C ALA A 87 -16.47 -7.96 17.45
N GLU A 88 -15.38 -8.66 17.14
CA GLU A 88 -14.02 -8.13 17.27
C GLU A 88 -13.71 -7.08 16.21
N PHE A 89 -14.31 -7.20 15.02
CA PHE A 89 -14.23 -6.17 14.00
C PHE A 89 -14.93 -4.88 14.45
N ASP A 90 -16.13 -4.98 15.01
CA ASP A 90 -16.85 -3.83 15.55
C ASP A 90 -16.04 -3.16 16.67
N GLU A 91 -15.41 -3.94 17.57
CA GLU A 91 -14.51 -3.43 18.61
C GLU A 91 -13.29 -2.73 18.00
N LEU A 92 -12.68 -3.29 16.95
CA LEU A 92 -11.54 -2.65 16.25
C LEU A 92 -11.94 -1.30 15.67
N VAL A 93 -13.10 -1.21 15.00
CA VAL A 93 -13.63 0.07 14.47
C VAL A 93 -13.80 1.08 15.58
N ASP A 94 -14.41 0.67 16.69
CA ASP A 94 -14.63 1.54 17.85
C ASP A 94 -13.33 2.06 18.46
N GLU A 95 -12.32 1.19 18.63
CA GLU A 95 -11.02 1.58 19.21
C GLU A 95 -10.23 2.50 18.25
N LEU A 96 -10.26 2.23 16.94
CA LEU A 96 -9.66 3.13 15.95
C LEU A 96 -10.34 4.51 15.96
N HIS A 97 -11.67 4.55 15.95
CA HIS A 97 -12.42 5.82 15.98
C HIS A 97 -12.20 6.59 17.27
N LYS A 98 -12.11 5.92 18.45
CA LYS A 98 -11.72 6.56 19.72
C LYS A 98 -10.32 7.18 19.67
N ALA A 99 -9.40 6.54 18.95
CA ALA A 99 -8.07 7.07 18.71
C ALA A 99 -8.02 8.18 17.64
N GLY A 100 -9.14 8.47 16.97
CA GLY A 100 -9.22 9.44 15.87
C GLY A 100 -8.73 8.90 14.52
N ILE A 101 -8.62 7.58 14.38
CA ILE A 101 -8.16 6.87 13.19
C ILE A 101 -9.38 6.29 12.46
N ARG A 102 -9.44 6.47 11.15
CA ARG A 102 -10.49 5.92 10.28
C ARG A 102 -10.11 4.53 9.76
N LEU A 103 -11.11 3.77 9.29
CA LEU A 103 -10.89 2.44 8.71
C LEU A 103 -11.29 2.41 7.24
N ILE A 104 -10.35 1.98 6.39
CA ILE A 104 -10.55 1.65 4.98
C ILE A 104 -10.47 0.12 4.86
N ALA A 105 -11.56 -0.51 4.43
CA ALA A 105 -11.59 -1.95 4.18
C ALA A 105 -11.20 -2.27 2.74
N ASP A 106 -10.47 -3.36 2.52
CA ASP A 106 -10.26 -3.89 1.17
C ASP A 106 -11.54 -4.55 0.67
N ILE A 107 -11.93 -4.32 -0.58
CA ILE A 107 -13.02 -5.02 -1.24
C ILE A 107 -12.53 -5.60 -2.57
N VAL A 108 -12.82 -6.88 -2.82
CA VAL A 108 -12.31 -7.64 -3.96
C VAL A 108 -13.43 -7.94 -4.94
N PRO A 109 -13.78 -6.99 -5.84
CA PRO A 109 -15.01 -7.13 -6.64
C PRO A 109 -14.81 -7.84 -7.98
N ASN A 110 -13.57 -8.10 -8.43
CA ASN A 110 -13.36 -8.74 -9.73
C ASN A 110 -13.76 -10.21 -9.75
N HIS A 111 -13.53 -10.95 -8.65
CA HIS A 111 -13.72 -12.39 -8.53
C HIS A 111 -14.19 -12.75 -7.12
N SER A 112 -14.65 -13.99 -6.91
CA SER A 112 -14.84 -14.57 -5.58
C SER A 112 -13.81 -15.68 -5.32
N GLY A 113 -13.79 -16.20 -4.10
CA GLY A 113 -13.19 -17.51 -3.85
C GLY A 113 -14.02 -18.64 -4.46
N SER A 114 -13.38 -19.75 -4.76
CA SER A 114 -14.08 -20.94 -5.26
C SER A 114 -15.01 -21.57 -4.21
N GLY A 115 -14.79 -21.30 -2.92
CA GLY A 115 -15.67 -21.69 -1.82
C GLY A 115 -16.94 -20.84 -1.68
N HIS A 116 -17.04 -19.71 -2.39
CA HIS A 116 -18.19 -18.82 -2.30
C HIS A 116 -19.51 -19.56 -2.61
N VAL A 117 -20.54 -19.31 -1.80
CA VAL A 117 -21.83 -20.03 -1.88
C VAL A 117 -22.47 -19.97 -3.28
N TRP A 118 -22.32 -18.86 -4.01
CA TRP A 118 -22.85 -18.72 -5.36
C TRP A 118 -22.04 -19.52 -6.38
N PHE A 119 -20.72 -19.60 -6.25
CA PHE A 119 -19.92 -20.43 -7.14
C PHE A 119 -20.20 -21.91 -6.93
N GLN A 120 -20.32 -22.34 -5.67
CA GLN A 120 -20.73 -23.72 -5.35
C GLN A 120 -22.13 -24.05 -5.87
N ALA A 121 -23.07 -23.10 -5.81
CA ALA A 121 -24.39 -23.25 -6.41
C ALA A 121 -24.31 -23.36 -7.95
N ALA A 122 -23.48 -22.54 -8.60
CA ALA A 122 -23.25 -22.58 -10.05
C ALA A 122 -22.69 -23.93 -10.52
N LEU A 123 -21.77 -24.53 -9.76
CA LEU A 123 -21.23 -25.86 -10.04
C LEU A 123 -22.31 -26.94 -9.93
N LYS A 124 -23.17 -26.87 -8.91
CA LYS A 124 -24.24 -27.85 -8.67
C LYS A 124 -25.40 -27.77 -9.66
N ALA A 125 -25.73 -26.54 -10.09
CA ALA A 125 -26.88 -26.31 -10.98
C ALA A 125 -26.62 -26.73 -12.43
N GLY A 126 -25.35 -26.66 -12.89
CA GLY A 126 -24.97 -27.07 -14.22
C GLY A 126 -25.24 -26.02 -15.32
N PRO A 127 -24.95 -26.37 -16.59
CA PRO A 127 -25.06 -25.46 -17.74
C PRO A 127 -26.47 -24.92 -17.94
N GLY A 128 -26.56 -23.61 -18.31
CA GLY A 128 -27.83 -22.92 -18.59
C GLY A 128 -28.65 -22.55 -17.37
N SER A 129 -28.11 -22.72 -16.17
CA SER A 129 -28.76 -22.33 -14.92
C SER A 129 -28.56 -20.85 -14.59
N PRO A 130 -29.53 -20.18 -13.95
CA PRO A 130 -29.36 -18.80 -13.49
C PRO A 130 -28.19 -18.61 -12.52
N GLU A 131 -27.84 -19.64 -11.76
CA GLU A 131 -26.69 -19.64 -10.84
C GLU A 131 -25.36 -19.46 -11.58
N ARG A 132 -25.21 -20.07 -12.78
CA ARG A 132 -24.02 -19.94 -13.60
C ARG A 132 -23.90 -18.58 -14.29
N GLU A 133 -24.99 -17.90 -14.55
CA GLU A 133 -24.98 -16.59 -15.20
C GLU A 133 -24.32 -15.51 -14.34
N ARG A 134 -24.18 -15.73 -13.02
CA ARG A 134 -23.45 -14.83 -12.12
C ARG A 134 -21.93 -14.87 -12.32
N TYR A 135 -21.42 -15.89 -13.00
CA TYR A 135 -20.02 -16.09 -13.35
C TYR A 135 -19.86 -16.21 -14.87
N ILE A 136 -18.62 -16.19 -15.35
CA ILE A 136 -18.35 -16.28 -16.77
C ILE A 136 -18.05 -17.73 -17.14
N PHE A 137 -19.10 -18.51 -17.46
CA PHE A 137 -18.99 -19.89 -17.95
C PHE A 137 -19.17 -19.93 -19.46
N ARG A 138 -18.39 -20.76 -20.16
CA ARG A 138 -18.49 -20.99 -21.61
C ARG A 138 -18.25 -22.43 -21.96
N ASP A 139 -18.85 -22.85 -23.07
CA ASP A 139 -18.55 -24.15 -23.67
C ASP A 139 -17.14 -24.16 -24.25
N GLY A 140 -16.42 -25.26 -24.12
CA GLY A 140 -15.15 -25.45 -24.76
C GLY A 140 -15.30 -25.68 -26.26
N LYS A 141 -14.21 -25.49 -26.99
CA LYS A 141 -14.07 -25.85 -28.41
C LYS A 141 -13.68 -27.33 -28.54
N GLY A 142 -13.77 -27.87 -29.76
CA GLY A 142 -13.51 -29.29 -30.04
C GLY A 142 -14.76 -30.15 -29.95
N GLU A 143 -14.66 -31.44 -30.31
CA GLU A 143 -15.82 -32.36 -30.41
C GLU A 143 -16.45 -32.64 -29.03
N ASN A 144 -15.61 -32.68 -27.99
CA ASN A 144 -16.05 -32.95 -26.61
C ASN A 144 -15.83 -31.75 -25.68
N GLY A 145 -15.66 -30.53 -26.23
CA GLY A 145 -15.40 -29.33 -25.47
C GLY A 145 -14.06 -29.32 -24.72
N GLU A 146 -13.09 -30.10 -25.20
CA GLU A 146 -11.77 -30.31 -24.57
C GLU A 146 -10.80 -29.15 -24.74
N ILE A 147 -11.07 -28.25 -25.68
CA ILE A 147 -10.25 -27.08 -25.95
C ILE A 147 -10.87 -25.87 -25.24
N ARG A 148 -10.06 -25.09 -24.55
CA ARG A 148 -10.49 -23.87 -23.86
C ARG A 148 -11.22 -22.87 -24.78
N PRO A 149 -12.15 -22.06 -24.24
CA PRO A 149 -12.96 -21.14 -25.06
C PRO A 149 -12.15 -20.08 -25.81
N SER A 150 -11.07 -19.56 -25.22
CA SER A 150 -10.20 -18.56 -25.84
C SER A 150 -8.75 -18.71 -25.38
N GLU A 151 -7.84 -18.01 -26.05
CA GLU A 151 -6.41 -17.97 -25.72
C GLU A 151 -6.14 -16.90 -24.63
N LEU A 152 -6.93 -16.92 -23.55
CA LEU A 152 -6.73 -16.06 -22.40
C LEU A 152 -5.73 -16.71 -21.43
N SER A 153 -4.63 -16.02 -21.12
CA SER A 153 -3.79 -16.34 -19.97
C SER A 153 -4.32 -15.70 -18.69
N SER A 154 -3.84 -16.12 -17.54
CA SER A 154 -4.12 -15.48 -16.25
C SER A 154 -2.84 -14.83 -15.69
N HIS A 155 -2.99 -14.01 -14.65
CA HIS A 155 -1.81 -13.47 -13.92
C HIS A 155 -0.98 -14.57 -13.27
N PHE A 156 -1.60 -15.66 -12.80
CA PHE A 156 -0.97 -16.70 -12.00
C PHE A 156 -1.01 -18.09 -12.64
N SER A 157 -1.53 -18.22 -13.87
CA SER A 157 -1.50 -19.50 -14.59
C SER A 157 -1.40 -19.30 -16.10
N PRO A 158 -0.95 -20.31 -16.85
CA PRO A 158 -0.83 -20.23 -18.31
C PRO A 158 -2.16 -20.07 -19.05
N THR A 159 -3.29 -20.28 -18.35
CA THR A 159 -4.63 -20.15 -18.92
C THR A 159 -5.56 -19.41 -17.96
N GLY A 160 -6.42 -18.55 -18.49
CA GLY A 160 -7.51 -17.89 -17.77
C GLY A 160 -8.82 -18.70 -17.77
N TRP A 161 -8.75 -20.01 -18.08
CA TRP A 161 -9.91 -20.89 -18.14
C TRP A 161 -9.65 -22.21 -17.43
N THR A 162 -10.60 -22.63 -16.57
CA THR A 162 -10.58 -23.95 -15.91
C THR A 162 -11.85 -24.71 -16.21
N ARG A 163 -11.69 -25.97 -16.65
CA ARG A 163 -12.81 -26.86 -17.00
C ARG A 163 -13.41 -27.48 -15.73
N VAL A 164 -14.73 -27.45 -15.61
CA VAL A 164 -15.42 -28.08 -14.49
C VAL A 164 -15.77 -29.55 -14.80
N ILE A 165 -15.98 -30.33 -13.76
CA ILE A 165 -16.71 -31.60 -13.82
C ILE A 165 -18.16 -31.31 -13.46
N GLU A 166 -19.06 -31.65 -14.37
CA GLU A 166 -20.49 -31.42 -14.21
C GLU A 166 -21.11 -32.40 -13.17
N PRO A 167 -22.33 -32.14 -12.67
CA PRO A 167 -22.98 -32.99 -11.69
C PRO A 167 -23.16 -34.45 -12.15
N ASP A 168 -23.18 -34.71 -13.46
CA ASP A 168 -23.24 -36.05 -14.03
C ASP A 168 -21.89 -36.80 -14.08
N GLY A 169 -20.82 -36.16 -13.57
CA GLY A 169 -19.46 -36.69 -13.52
C GLY A 169 -18.66 -36.53 -14.81
N LYS A 170 -19.17 -35.84 -15.81
CA LYS A 170 -18.46 -35.60 -17.08
C LYS A 170 -17.76 -34.23 -17.12
N PRO A 171 -16.68 -34.11 -17.92
CA PRO A 171 -16.10 -32.80 -18.19
C PRO A 171 -17.11 -31.89 -18.91
N GLY A 172 -17.32 -30.69 -18.38
CA GLY A 172 -18.31 -29.74 -18.84
C GLY A 172 -17.75 -28.41 -19.34
N GLN A 173 -18.42 -27.35 -18.95
CA GLN A 173 -18.04 -25.98 -19.31
C GLN A 173 -16.74 -25.55 -18.66
N TRP A 174 -16.22 -24.40 -19.11
CA TRP A 174 -15.05 -23.72 -18.57
C TRP A 174 -15.48 -22.41 -17.92
N TYR A 175 -14.95 -22.11 -16.74
CA TYR A 175 -15.11 -20.79 -16.14
C TYR A 175 -13.85 -19.95 -16.29
N MET A 176 -14.06 -18.62 -16.41
CA MET A 176 -13.01 -17.64 -16.54
C MET A 176 -12.41 -17.26 -15.19
N HIS A 177 -11.11 -17.06 -15.13
CA HIS A 177 -10.40 -16.48 -14.01
C HIS A 177 -9.18 -15.68 -14.48
N LEU A 178 -9.03 -14.44 -14.01
CA LEU A 178 -7.87 -13.60 -14.32
C LEU A 178 -6.69 -13.90 -13.38
N PHE A 179 -6.94 -14.56 -12.26
CA PHE A 179 -5.94 -14.92 -11.25
C PHE A 179 -5.83 -16.45 -11.11
N THR A 180 -5.82 -16.98 -9.89
CA THR A 180 -5.77 -18.44 -9.71
C THR A 180 -7.08 -19.11 -10.14
N ALA A 181 -7.06 -20.41 -10.35
CA ALA A 181 -8.28 -21.18 -10.64
C ALA A 181 -9.29 -21.13 -9.47
N GLU A 182 -8.82 -20.87 -8.26
CA GLU A 182 -9.63 -20.69 -7.07
C GLU A 182 -10.32 -19.31 -6.99
N GLN A 183 -10.10 -18.43 -7.99
CA GLN A 183 -10.65 -17.08 -8.05
C GLN A 183 -11.52 -16.88 -9.29
N PRO A 184 -12.71 -17.52 -9.38
CA PRO A 184 -13.61 -17.38 -10.53
C PRO A 184 -14.12 -15.95 -10.68
N ASP A 185 -14.04 -15.40 -11.89
CA ASP A 185 -14.44 -14.02 -12.20
C ASP A 185 -15.96 -13.86 -12.23
N TRP A 186 -16.44 -12.78 -11.58
CA TRP A 186 -17.84 -12.38 -11.61
C TRP A 186 -18.28 -11.91 -13.01
N ASN A 187 -19.53 -12.19 -13.34
CA ASN A 187 -20.20 -11.56 -14.46
C ASN A 187 -20.89 -10.25 -14.01
N TRP A 188 -20.21 -9.12 -14.13
CA TRP A 188 -20.74 -7.82 -13.71
C TRP A 188 -21.89 -7.28 -14.60
N ASP A 189 -22.20 -7.92 -15.72
CA ASP A 189 -23.41 -7.63 -16.49
C ASP A 189 -24.66 -8.20 -15.78
N HIS A 190 -24.47 -9.15 -14.85
CA HIS A 190 -25.56 -9.76 -14.10
C HIS A 190 -26.05 -8.84 -12.98
N PRO A 191 -27.38 -8.53 -12.91
CA PRO A 191 -27.93 -7.58 -11.93
C PRO A 191 -27.78 -8.04 -10.48
N ASP A 192 -27.83 -9.34 -10.21
CA ASP A 192 -27.65 -9.89 -8.85
C ASP A 192 -26.26 -9.58 -8.32
N VAL A 193 -25.21 -9.66 -9.14
CA VAL A 193 -23.83 -9.36 -8.74
C VAL A 193 -23.73 -7.90 -8.33
N ARG A 194 -24.24 -6.97 -9.15
CA ARG A 194 -24.28 -5.54 -8.82
C ARG A 194 -25.01 -5.27 -7.50
N ALA A 195 -26.20 -5.85 -7.35
CA ALA A 195 -27.05 -5.65 -6.17
C ALA A 195 -26.42 -6.24 -4.89
N ASP A 196 -25.72 -7.37 -4.99
CA ASP A 196 -25.08 -8.00 -3.82
C ASP A 196 -23.85 -7.21 -3.35
N PHE A 197 -23.05 -6.66 -4.26
CA PHE A 197 -21.95 -5.76 -3.90
C PHE A 197 -22.45 -4.45 -3.27
N GLU A 198 -23.58 -3.90 -3.73
CA GLU A 198 -24.21 -2.74 -3.07
C GLU A 198 -24.64 -3.06 -1.63
N LYS A 199 -25.17 -4.27 -1.37
CA LYS A 199 -25.47 -4.74 0.00
C LYS A 199 -24.20 -4.91 0.83
N THR A 200 -23.15 -5.46 0.24
CA THR A 200 -21.86 -5.65 0.91
C THR A 200 -21.26 -4.30 1.35
N ILE A 201 -21.28 -3.30 0.47
CA ILE A 201 -20.82 -1.96 0.80
C ILE A 201 -21.61 -1.37 1.98
N ARG A 202 -22.96 -1.44 1.94
CA ARG A 202 -23.80 -0.96 3.04
C ARG A 202 -23.51 -1.70 4.34
N PHE A 203 -23.38 -3.02 4.28
CA PHE A 203 -23.08 -3.86 5.45
C PHE A 203 -21.83 -3.37 6.20
N TRP A 204 -20.75 -3.05 5.49
CA TRP A 204 -19.53 -2.55 6.11
C TRP A 204 -19.62 -1.08 6.52
N CYS A 205 -20.28 -0.24 5.72
CA CYS A 205 -20.52 1.16 6.09
C CYS A 205 -21.36 1.27 7.38
N ASP A 206 -22.39 0.43 7.54
CA ASP A 206 -23.25 0.38 8.74
C ASP A 206 -22.49 -0.09 9.98
N ARG A 207 -21.37 -0.84 9.79
CA ARG A 207 -20.43 -1.23 10.85
C ARG A 207 -19.33 -0.20 11.11
N GLY A 208 -19.38 0.95 10.45
CA GLY A 208 -18.46 2.06 10.71
C GLY A 208 -17.25 2.14 9.78
N VAL A 209 -17.14 1.31 8.74
CA VAL A 209 -16.10 1.48 7.72
C VAL A 209 -16.22 2.84 7.05
N ASP A 210 -15.12 3.58 6.97
CA ASP A 210 -15.06 4.95 6.46
C ASP A 210 -14.74 5.02 4.96
N GLY A 211 -14.20 3.95 4.40
CA GLY A 211 -13.85 3.88 2.98
C GLY A 211 -13.47 2.49 2.52
N PHE A 212 -13.21 2.36 1.22
CA PHE A 212 -12.84 1.08 0.60
C PHE A 212 -11.62 1.23 -0.32
N ARG A 213 -10.69 0.30 -0.20
CA ARG A 213 -9.72 0.04 -1.27
C ARG A 213 -10.34 -0.97 -2.21
N VAL A 214 -10.48 -0.61 -3.47
CA VAL A 214 -11.13 -1.45 -4.49
C VAL A 214 -10.06 -2.20 -5.26
N ASP A 215 -9.97 -3.49 -4.98
CA ASP A 215 -9.04 -4.42 -5.62
C ASP A 215 -9.36 -4.58 -7.10
N VAL A 216 -8.32 -4.61 -7.94
CA VAL A 216 -8.45 -4.80 -9.40
C VAL A 216 -9.60 -3.99 -10.02
N ALA A 217 -9.78 -2.76 -9.59
CA ALA A 217 -10.91 -1.89 -9.95
C ALA A 217 -11.12 -1.75 -11.48
N HIS A 218 -10.07 -1.93 -12.25
CA HIS A 218 -10.06 -1.74 -13.71
C HIS A 218 -10.46 -2.99 -14.51
N ALA A 219 -10.63 -4.17 -13.84
CA ALA A 219 -10.88 -5.43 -14.53
C ALA A 219 -12.28 -6.00 -14.33
N MET A 220 -13.17 -5.32 -13.60
CA MET A 220 -14.49 -5.85 -13.26
C MET A 220 -15.36 -6.13 -14.50
N ILE A 221 -15.36 -5.25 -15.49
CA ILE A 221 -16.15 -5.40 -16.73
C ILE A 221 -15.29 -6.00 -17.83
N LYS A 222 -15.79 -7.07 -18.46
CA LYS A 222 -15.17 -7.73 -19.62
C LYS A 222 -16.03 -7.51 -20.87
N ASN A 223 -15.42 -7.50 -22.05
CA ASN A 223 -16.15 -7.46 -23.32
C ASN A 223 -16.69 -8.86 -23.65
N LEU A 224 -17.93 -9.11 -23.28
CA LEU A 224 -18.63 -10.36 -23.56
C LEU A 224 -19.75 -10.18 -24.60
N ALA A 225 -19.85 -9.01 -25.25
CA ALA A 225 -20.91 -8.66 -26.18
C ALA A 225 -20.96 -9.59 -27.38
N ASN A 226 -22.15 -10.02 -27.77
CA ASN A 226 -22.38 -10.90 -28.93
C ASN A 226 -21.59 -12.21 -28.91
N GLY A 227 -21.30 -12.72 -27.71
CA GLY A 227 -20.51 -13.95 -27.55
C GLY A 227 -19.00 -13.79 -27.73
N HIS A 228 -18.51 -12.56 -27.80
CA HIS A 228 -17.09 -12.28 -27.79
C HIS A 228 -16.44 -12.83 -26.51
N LEU A 229 -15.23 -13.31 -26.64
CA LEU A 229 -14.41 -13.79 -25.51
C LEU A 229 -13.06 -13.11 -25.53
N PRO A 230 -12.61 -12.58 -24.38
CA PRO A 230 -11.31 -11.96 -24.29
C PRO A 230 -10.19 -12.94 -24.65
N GLU A 231 -9.21 -12.47 -25.42
CA GLU A 231 -7.98 -13.18 -25.69
C GLU A 231 -6.80 -12.29 -25.28
N ARG A 232 -5.89 -12.84 -24.46
CA ARG A 232 -4.73 -12.06 -23.98
C ARG A 232 -3.64 -13.01 -23.49
N ASP A 233 -2.43 -12.74 -23.93
CA ASP A 233 -1.23 -13.47 -23.52
C ASP A 233 -0.28 -12.63 -22.65
N SER A 234 -0.51 -11.32 -22.56
CA SER A 234 0.31 -10.39 -21.79
C SER A 234 -0.54 -9.41 -20.99
N TYR A 235 -0.13 -9.12 -19.76
CA TYR A 235 -0.72 -8.12 -18.85
C TYR A 235 0.12 -6.84 -18.80
N ASP A 236 1.04 -6.64 -19.74
CA ASP A 236 1.82 -5.42 -19.84
C ASP A 236 0.90 -4.24 -20.18
N LEU A 237 1.06 -3.15 -19.42
CA LEU A 237 0.33 -1.90 -19.64
C LEU A 237 0.54 -1.36 -21.06
N ALA A 238 1.70 -1.62 -21.67
CA ALA A 238 2.02 -1.18 -23.02
C ALA A 238 1.10 -1.75 -24.10
N VAL A 239 0.50 -2.93 -23.88
CA VAL A 239 -0.45 -3.56 -24.83
C VAL A 239 -1.91 -3.31 -24.48
N MET A 240 -2.19 -2.68 -23.35
CA MET A 240 -3.54 -2.29 -22.94
C MET A 240 -4.00 -1.08 -23.75
N LYS A 241 -5.25 -1.11 -24.23
CA LYS A 241 -5.85 0.08 -24.84
C LYS A 241 -6.09 1.16 -23.79
N ASN A 242 -5.90 2.41 -24.16
CA ASN A 242 -6.03 3.57 -23.27
C ASN A 242 -7.24 4.45 -23.57
N ASP A 243 -8.24 3.89 -24.23
CA ASP A 243 -9.45 4.59 -24.74
C ASP A 243 -10.77 4.09 -24.12
N GLY A 244 -10.70 3.20 -23.13
CA GLY A 244 -11.89 2.64 -22.47
C GLY A 244 -12.55 1.48 -23.21
N THR A 245 -11.92 0.93 -24.25
CA THR A 245 -12.47 -0.13 -25.11
C THR A 245 -11.67 -1.44 -25.06
N ASP A 246 -10.75 -1.59 -24.12
CA ASP A 246 -10.02 -2.85 -23.96
C ASP A 246 -10.98 -4.02 -23.67
N ASP A 247 -10.55 -5.25 -23.97
CA ASP A 247 -11.42 -6.41 -23.80
C ASP A 247 -11.60 -6.84 -22.34
N ILE A 248 -10.63 -6.51 -21.47
CA ILE A 248 -10.60 -6.96 -20.07
C ILE A 248 -10.47 -5.77 -19.11
N PHE A 249 -9.62 -4.80 -19.44
CA PHE A 249 -9.19 -3.76 -18.53
C PHE A 249 -9.67 -2.38 -18.92
N ASP A 250 -9.85 -1.53 -17.92
CA ASP A 250 -10.13 -0.10 -18.07
C ASP A 250 -11.28 0.22 -19.04
N ARG A 251 -12.34 -0.58 -18.99
CA ARG A 251 -13.56 -0.33 -19.78
C ARG A 251 -14.37 0.81 -19.18
N ASP A 252 -14.88 1.69 -20.02
CA ASP A 252 -15.65 2.87 -19.58
C ASP A 252 -16.90 2.49 -18.76
N GLU A 253 -17.50 1.32 -19.02
CA GLU A 253 -18.69 0.84 -18.33
C GLU A 253 -18.47 0.57 -16.84
N VAL A 254 -17.21 0.38 -16.39
CA VAL A 254 -16.90 0.19 -14.95
C VAL A 254 -17.24 1.43 -14.13
N HIS A 255 -17.18 2.62 -14.73
CA HIS A 255 -17.48 3.87 -14.03
C HIS A 255 -18.98 4.01 -13.67
N GLU A 256 -19.89 3.29 -14.34
CA GLU A 256 -21.30 3.21 -13.95
C GLU A 256 -21.46 2.51 -12.59
N ILE A 257 -20.67 1.45 -12.36
CA ILE A 257 -20.64 0.74 -11.08
C ILE A 257 -20.14 1.68 -9.97
N PHE A 258 -19.01 2.35 -10.20
CA PHE A 258 -18.47 3.28 -9.20
C PHE A 258 -19.39 4.48 -8.95
N ALA A 259 -20.14 4.94 -9.95
CA ALA A 259 -21.16 5.95 -9.77
C ALA A 259 -22.34 5.46 -8.91
N SER A 260 -22.72 4.18 -9.00
CA SER A 260 -23.73 3.58 -8.12
C SER A 260 -23.21 3.49 -6.67
N TRP A 261 -21.96 3.07 -6.47
CA TRP A 261 -21.32 3.02 -5.16
C TRP A 261 -21.16 4.41 -4.54
N ARG A 262 -20.83 5.43 -5.34
CA ARG A 262 -20.77 6.82 -4.87
C ARG A 262 -22.10 7.30 -4.29
N LYS A 263 -23.22 6.88 -4.85
CA LYS A 263 -24.55 7.20 -4.27
C LYS A 263 -24.69 6.63 -2.87
N ILE A 264 -24.24 5.38 -2.68
CA ILE A 264 -24.26 4.73 -1.37
C ILE A 264 -23.30 5.43 -0.40
N PHE A 265 -22.08 5.75 -0.83
CA PHE A 265 -21.11 6.47 0.01
C PHE A 265 -21.68 7.81 0.51
N ASN A 266 -22.44 8.50 -0.30
CA ASN A 266 -23.07 9.79 0.02
C ASN A 266 -24.29 9.68 0.95
N GLU A 267 -24.78 8.48 1.27
CA GLU A 267 -25.85 8.25 2.25
C GLU A 267 -25.34 8.41 3.70
N TYR A 268 -24.02 8.40 3.89
CA TYR A 268 -23.36 8.48 5.20
C TYR A 268 -22.81 9.88 5.49
N ASP A 269 -22.65 10.21 6.77
CA ASP A 269 -22.07 11.48 7.22
C ASP A 269 -20.90 11.22 8.22
N PRO A 270 -19.66 11.54 7.86
CA PRO A 270 -19.22 12.06 6.57
C PRO A 270 -19.37 11.01 5.45
N PRO A 271 -19.47 11.46 4.18
CA PRO A 271 -19.52 10.56 3.05
C PRO A 271 -18.32 9.61 3.02
N ARG A 272 -18.58 8.35 2.67
CA ARG A 272 -17.52 7.35 2.51
C ARG A 272 -16.70 7.64 1.25
N MET A 273 -15.52 7.05 1.16
CA MET A 273 -14.62 7.22 0.02
C MET A 273 -14.20 5.86 -0.55
N GLY A 274 -13.67 5.86 -1.76
CA GLY A 274 -12.98 4.72 -2.32
C GLY A 274 -11.62 5.12 -2.88
N VAL A 275 -10.66 4.21 -2.87
CA VAL A 275 -9.42 4.31 -3.62
C VAL A 275 -9.31 3.10 -4.56
N ALA A 276 -9.17 3.38 -5.86
CA ALA A 276 -9.04 2.34 -6.87
C ALA A 276 -7.60 1.79 -6.89
N GLU A 277 -7.46 0.49 -6.81
CA GLU A 277 -6.29 -0.16 -7.37
C GLU A 277 -6.54 -0.37 -8.85
N ALA A 278 -5.95 0.51 -9.66
CA ALA A 278 -6.14 0.49 -11.11
C ALA A 278 -4.79 0.64 -11.83
N TRP A 279 -4.33 -0.47 -12.41
CA TRP A 279 -3.15 -0.50 -13.27
C TRP A 279 -3.56 -0.07 -14.67
N VAL A 280 -3.69 1.23 -14.86
CA VAL A 280 -4.16 1.86 -16.09
C VAL A 280 -3.22 3.00 -16.52
N HIS A 281 -3.31 3.38 -17.78
CA HIS A 281 -2.57 4.54 -18.27
C HIS A 281 -2.87 5.81 -17.46
N ALA A 282 -1.87 6.66 -17.29
CA ALA A 282 -1.95 7.85 -16.44
C ALA A 282 -3.14 8.78 -16.79
N ASN A 283 -3.48 8.89 -18.08
CA ASN A 283 -4.61 9.69 -18.57
C ASN A 283 -5.99 9.11 -18.20
N ARG A 284 -6.06 7.84 -17.78
CA ARG A 284 -7.31 7.15 -17.41
C ARG A 284 -7.60 7.23 -15.90
N ARG A 285 -6.57 7.33 -15.07
CA ARG A 285 -6.72 7.38 -13.59
C ARG A 285 -7.70 8.44 -13.07
N PRO A 286 -7.78 9.67 -13.64
CA PRO A 286 -8.73 10.67 -13.17
C PRO A 286 -10.20 10.25 -13.24
N ALA A 287 -10.57 9.32 -14.12
CA ALA A 287 -11.94 8.81 -14.20
C ALA A 287 -12.30 8.00 -12.93
N TYR A 288 -11.38 7.17 -12.42
CA TYR A 288 -11.56 6.42 -11.15
C TYR A 288 -11.59 7.34 -9.95
N ALA A 289 -10.71 8.36 -9.93
CA ALA A 289 -10.55 9.30 -8.84
C ALA A 289 -11.57 10.45 -8.85
N SER A 290 -12.51 10.47 -9.77
CA SER A 290 -13.49 11.55 -9.90
C SER A 290 -14.44 11.61 -8.70
N GLU A 291 -15.02 12.79 -8.44
CA GLU A 291 -16.07 12.99 -7.44
C GLU A 291 -17.33 12.15 -7.69
N LYS A 292 -17.55 11.75 -8.94
CA LYS A 292 -18.67 10.88 -9.36
C LYS A 292 -18.35 9.39 -9.19
N GLY A 293 -17.07 9.06 -9.01
CA GLY A 293 -16.56 7.71 -8.82
C GLY A 293 -16.10 7.46 -7.39
N LEU A 294 -14.92 6.86 -7.24
CA LEU A 294 -14.40 6.42 -5.95
C LEU A 294 -13.82 7.58 -5.11
N GLY A 295 -13.27 8.62 -5.74
CA GLY A 295 -12.63 9.75 -5.07
C GLY A 295 -11.12 9.73 -5.19
N GLN A 296 -10.48 8.57 -5.13
CA GLN A 296 -9.04 8.38 -5.32
C GLN A 296 -8.71 7.18 -6.20
N SER A 297 -7.51 7.18 -6.75
CA SER A 297 -6.87 6.03 -7.41
C SER A 297 -5.40 6.02 -7.08
N PHE A 298 -4.81 4.86 -6.86
CA PHE A 298 -3.38 4.74 -6.62
C PHE A 298 -2.55 5.25 -7.79
N ASN A 299 -1.44 5.93 -7.45
CA ASN A 299 -0.44 6.38 -8.39
C ASN A 299 0.80 5.46 -8.33
N PHE A 300 0.77 4.42 -9.12
CA PHE A 300 1.87 3.44 -9.16
C PHE A 300 3.08 3.90 -10.00
N ASP A 301 2.96 5.00 -10.75
CA ASP A 301 4.13 5.56 -11.47
C ASP A 301 5.23 5.98 -10.50
N MET A 302 4.82 6.57 -9.34
CA MET A 302 5.77 6.98 -8.30
C MET A 302 6.43 5.78 -7.63
N LEU A 303 5.72 4.68 -7.45
CA LEU A 303 6.25 3.43 -6.91
C LEU A 303 7.36 2.84 -7.81
N GLY A 304 7.19 2.96 -9.12
CA GLY A 304 8.11 2.41 -10.12
C GLY A 304 9.23 3.37 -10.59
N CYS A 305 9.27 4.64 -10.11
CA CYS A 305 10.15 5.65 -10.72
C CYS A 305 11.65 5.50 -10.36
N GLY A 306 12.01 4.76 -9.33
CA GLY A 306 13.37 4.63 -8.84
C GLY A 306 13.92 5.94 -8.24
N TRP A 307 15.27 5.99 -8.03
CA TRP A 307 15.95 7.19 -7.49
C TRP A 307 16.32 8.16 -8.61
N ASP A 308 15.31 8.80 -9.24
CA ASP A 308 15.45 9.70 -10.38
C ASP A 308 14.67 11.00 -10.19
N ALA A 309 15.39 12.11 -9.98
CA ALA A 309 14.81 13.44 -9.74
C ALA A 309 13.98 13.97 -10.92
N ALA A 310 14.31 13.61 -12.15
CA ALA A 310 13.58 14.05 -13.34
C ALA A 310 12.24 13.35 -13.44
N LYS A 311 12.24 12.03 -13.30
CA LYS A 311 11.02 11.19 -13.30
C LYS A 311 10.09 11.58 -12.14
N VAL A 312 10.62 11.75 -10.93
CA VAL A 312 9.83 12.18 -9.76
C VAL A 312 9.13 13.52 -10.03
N LYS A 313 9.84 14.51 -10.57
CA LYS A 313 9.24 15.81 -10.91
C LYS A 313 8.17 15.71 -12.00
N GLU A 314 8.41 14.92 -13.02
CA GLU A 314 7.46 14.68 -14.12
C GLU A 314 6.17 14.03 -13.60
N ILE A 315 6.30 12.91 -12.89
CA ILE A 315 5.18 12.15 -12.33
C ILE A 315 4.37 13.02 -11.36
N ALA A 316 5.05 13.71 -10.42
CA ALA A 316 4.35 14.53 -9.44
C ALA A 316 3.61 15.69 -10.11
N LYS A 317 4.23 16.41 -11.05
CA LYS A 317 3.57 17.51 -11.77
C LYS A 317 2.39 17.03 -12.60
N TYR A 318 2.55 15.91 -13.32
CA TYR A 318 1.48 15.35 -14.13
C TYR A 318 0.25 15.00 -13.28
N ASN A 319 0.44 14.22 -12.22
CA ASN A 319 -0.66 13.74 -11.38
C ASN A 319 -1.34 14.86 -10.59
N LEU A 320 -0.59 15.82 -10.06
CA LEU A 320 -1.16 16.99 -9.37
C LEU A 320 -1.96 17.89 -10.35
N THR A 321 -1.46 18.06 -11.58
CA THR A 321 -2.20 18.81 -12.61
C THR A 321 -3.49 18.11 -13.02
N ALA A 322 -3.44 16.80 -13.25
CA ALA A 322 -4.61 15.99 -13.60
C ALA A 322 -5.66 16.01 -12.47
N ALA A 323 -5.21 15.88 -11.22
CA ALA A 323 -6.09 15.96 -10.05
C ALA A 323 -6.78 17.33 -9.95
N ALA A 324 -6.04 18.42 -10.11
CA ALA A 324 -6.59 19.78 -10.07
C ALA A 324 -7.62 20.03 -11.18
N GLN A 325 -7.40 19.49 -12.40
CA GLN A 325 -8.33 19.65 -13.54
C GLN A 325 -9.65 18.91 -13.34
N THR A 326 -9.65 17.82 -12.59
CA THR A 326 -10.82 16.95 -12.37
C THR A 326 -11.47 17.13 -11.00
N GLY A 327 -10.92 18.01 -10.13
CA GLY A 327 -11.37 18.17 -8.76
C GLY A 327 -11.07 16.97 -7.86
N SER A 328 -10.35 15.97 -8.37
CA SER A 328 -9.92 14.79 -7.62
C SER A 328 -8.70 15.08 -6.72
N SER A 329 -8.23 14.06 -6.00
CA SER A 329 -6.97 14.08 -5.26
C SER A 329 -6.09 12.94 -5.74
N THR A 330 -4.78 13.11 -5.68
CA THR A 330 -3.83 12.04 -5.98
C THR A 330 -3.39 11.30 -4.73
N THR A 331 -2.78 10.14 -4.90
CA THR A 331 -2.21 9.31 -3.83
C THR A 331 -0.71 9.10 -4.06
N TRP A 332 0.04 8.92 -2.99
CA TRP A 332 1.46 8.61 -3.03
C TRP A 332 1.70 7.30 -2.27
N VAL A 333 2.34 6.35 -2.90
CA VAL A 333 2.62 5.03 -2.35
C VAL A 333 4.00 4.56 -2.81
N GLN A 334 4.78 4.00 -1.88
CA GLN A 334 6.07 3.41 -2.18
C GLN A 334 6.08 1.91 -1.95
N ASP A 335 5.41 1.44 -0.93
CA ASP A 335 5.31 0.04 -0.58
C ASP A 335 3.86 -0.41 -0.42
N ASN A 336 3.63 -1.68 -0.68
CA ASN A 336 2.43 -2.42 -0.32
C ASN A 336 2.77 -3.91 -0.21
N HIS A 337 1.79 -4.75 0.02
CA HIS A 337 1.95 -6.20 0.17
C HIS A 337 2.21 -6.97 -1.14
N ASP A 338 2.32 -6.28 -2.28
CA ASP A 338 2.54 -6.86 -3.61
C ASP A 338 3.87 -6.48 -4.24
N VAL A 339 4.64 -5.60 -3.58
CA VAL A 339 5.90 -5.11 -4.13
C VAL A 339 7.04 -5.26 -3.12
N ILE A 340 8.24 -5.44 -3.63
CA ILE A 340 9.46 -5.48 -2.83
C ILE A 340 9.65 -4.14 -2.13
N ARG A 341 10.04 -4.19 -0.86
CA ARG A 341 10.20 -3.03 0.01
C ARG A 341 11.20 -2.02 -0.57
N HIS A 342 10.85 -0.74 -0.51
CA HIS A 342 11.60 0.32 -1.17
C HIS A 342 13.02 0.51 -0.61
N VAL A 343 13.30 0.16 0.65
CA VAL A 343 14.66 0.12 1.20
C VAL A 343 15.55 -0.79 0.35
N THR A 344 15.08 -1.99 0.02
CA THR A 344 15.80 -2.91 -0.86
C THR A 344 15.91 -2.35 -2.27
N ARG A 345 14.80 -1.87 -2.86
CA ARG A 345 14.78 -1.31 -4.22
C ARG A 345 15.75 -0.13 -4.38
N PHE A 346 15.82 0.78 -3.40
CA PHE A 346 16.71 1.93 -3.44
C PHE A 346 18.18 1.61 -3.09
N GLY A 347 18.43 0.47 -2.45
CA GLY A 347 19.77 -0.04 -2.14
C GLY A 347 20.43 -0.81 -3.29
N LEU A 348 19.69 -1.07 -4.37
CA LEU A 348 20.23 -1.75 -5.53
C LEU A 348 21.15 -0.84 -6.34
N PRO A 349 22.17 -1.39 -7.03
CA PRO A 349 22.81 -0.71 -8.15
C PRO A 349 21.75 -0.19 -9.13
N GLU A 350 22.07 0.81 -9.95
CA GLU A 350 21.13 1.28 -10.98
C GLU A 350 20.64 0.11 -11.82
N VAL A 351 19.40 -0.31 -11.57
CA VAL A 351 18.74 -1.42 -12.27
C VAL A 351 17.62 -0.83 -13.11
N SER A 352 17.70 -1.06 -14.41
CA SER A 352 16.70 -0.58 -15.36
C SER A 352 15.38 -1.37 -15.27
N ASN A 353 15.43 -2.61 -14.78
CA ASN A 353 14.28 -3.49 -14.62
C ASN A 353 14.40 -4.32 -13.33
N PHE A 354 13.57 -3.97 -12.37
CA PHE A 354 13.51 -4.58 -11.06
C PHE A 354 13.09 -6.06 -11.11
N THR A 355 12.14 -6.40 -11.97
CA THR A 355 11.66 -7.77 -12.15
C THR A 355 12.78 -8.68 -12.71
N GLU A 356 13.58 -8.18 -13.67
CA GLU A 356 14.72 -8.93 -14.19
C GLU A 356 15.80 -9.11 -13.13
N TRP A 357 16.09 -8.05 -12.35
CA TRP A 357 17.05 -8.18 -11.26
C TRP A 357 16.64 -9.26 -10.26
N TYR A 358 15.35 -9.27 -9.84
CA TYR A 358 14.85 -10.26 -8.89
C TYR A 358 14.98 -11.70 -9.40
N LYS A 359 14.69 -11.92 -10.69
CA LYS A 359 14.85 -13.23 -11.34
C LYS A 359 16.28 -13.73 -11.29
N ASP A 360 17.23 -12.84 -11.60
CA ASP A 360 18.62 -13.21 -11.82
C ASP A 360 19.46 -13.20 -10.52
N ASN A 361 19.07 -12.43 -9.50
CA ASN A 361 19.99 -12.04 -8.43
C ASN A 361 19.41 -12.11 -7.01
N ARG A 362 18.18 -12.57 -6.78
CA ARG A 362 17.53 -12.50 -5.46
C ARG A 362 18.34 -13.08 -4.29
N PHE A 363 19.20 -14.07 -4.55
CA PHE A 363 20.03 -14.72 -3.54
C PHE A 363 21.49 -14.23 -3.51
N THR A 364 21.92 -13.45 -4.48
CA THR A 364 23.33 -13.08 -4.69
C THR A 364 23.57 -11.58 -4.79
N ALA A 365 22.53 -10.76 -4.76
CA ALA A 365 22.69 -9.33 -4.94
C ALA A 365 23.21 -8.67 -3.67
N ASP A 366 24.28 -7.91 -3.84
CA ASP A 366 24.74 -6.95 -2.84
C ASP A 366 23.76 -5.76 -2.81
N VAL A 367 22.80 -5.78 -1.88
CA VAL A 367 21.95 -4.64 -1.58
C VAL A 367 22.65 -3.74 -0.59
N ASP A 368 22.95 -2.51 -0.96
CA ASP A 368 23.44 -1.51 -0.02
C ASP A 368 22.29 -1.00 0.86
N ILE A 369 22.05 -1.69 1.98
CA ILE A 369 20.96 -1.36 2.90
C ILE A 369 21.10 0.05 3.47
N ALA A 370 22.32 0.50 3.77
CA ALA A 370 22.55 1.84 4.30
C ALA A 370 22.17 2.92 3.30
N LEU A 371 22.57 2.77 2.03
CA LEU A 371 22.15 3.64 0.94
C LEU A 371 20.64 3.56 0.72
N GLY A 372 20.08 2.35 0.73
CA GLY A 372 18.65 2.09 0.57
C GLY A 372 17.83 2.81 1.64
N THR A 373 18.21 2.69 2.90
CA THR A 373 17.55 3.36 4.03
C THR A 373 17.64 4.89 3.91
N ALA A 374 18.82 5.42 3.54
CA ALA A 374 19.01 6.85 3.36
C ALA A 374 18.06 7.42 2.28
N ARG A 375 17.99 6.75 1.13
CA ARG A 375 17.12 7.13 0.01
C ARG A 375 15.65 6.95 0.36
N ALA A 376 15.28 5.85 1.01
CA ALA A 376 13.94 5.56 1.47
C ALA A 376 13.40 6.66 2.40
N ASN A 377 14.15 6.99 3.45
CA ASN A 377 13.81 8.05 4.39
C ASN A 377 13.67 9.43 3.70
N ALA A 378 14.57 9.75 2.78
CA ALA A 378 14.51 11.01 2.03
C ALA A 378 13.29 11.04 1.09
N PHE A 379 12.97 9.92 0.44
CA PHE A 379 11.86 9.82 -0.48
C PHE A 379 10.51 9.90 0.25
N SER A 380 10.36 9.18 1.36
CA SER A 380 9.15 9.21 2.20
C SER A 380 8.88 10.61 2.75
N MET A 381 9.90 11.31 3.27
CA MET A 381 9.74 12.71 3.68
C MET A 381 9.32 13.63 2.52
N MET A 382 9.86 13.43 1.32
CA MET A 382 9.45 14.20 0.14
C MET A 382 7.97 13.93 -0.21
N LEU A 383 7.53 12.67 -0.22
CA LEU A 383 6.14 12.30 -0.51
C LEU A 383 5.17 12.87 0.52
N LEU A 384 5.51 12.81 1.81
CA LEU A 384 4.70 13.36 2.89
C LEU A 384 4.49 14.89 2.76
N ALA A 385 5.37 15.59 2.08
CA ALA A 385 5.22 17.03 1.83
C ALA A 385 4.42 17.36 0.56
N LEU A 386 4.22 16.42 -0.36
CA LEU A 386 3.40 16.63 -1.55
C LEU A 386 1.90 16.77 -1.20
N PRO A 387 1.13 17.55 -1.98
CA PRO A 387 -0.33 17.52 -1.90
C PRO A 387 -0.86 16.12 -2.26
N GLY A 388 -1.93 15.69 -1.60
CA GLY A 388 -2.52 14.36 -1.77
C GLY A 388 -2.34 13.48 -0.54
N SER A 389 -2.95 12.30 -0.55
CA SER A 389 -2.79 11.31 0.50
C SER A 389 -1.52 10.49 0.33
N THR A 390 -0.97 10.02 1.45
CA THR A 390 0.21 9.13 1.45
C THR A 390 -0.18 7.81 2.09
N TYR A 391 0.17 6.70 1.43
CA TYR A 391 -0.06 5.35 1.92
C TYR A 391 1.28 4.76 2.36
N ILE A 392 1.32 4.28 3.60
CA ILE A 392 2.49 3.68 4.27
C ILE A 392 2.17 2.21 4.53
N TYR A 393 3.02 1.31 4.08
CA TYR A 393 2.86 -0.12 4.34
C TYR A 393 3.51 -0.50 5.68
N GLN A 394 2.88 -1.42 6.43
CA GLN A 394 3.44 -1.91 7.70
C GLN A 394 4.91 -2.32 7.57
N GLY A 395 5.75 -1.80 8.49
CA GLY A 395 7.20 -2.00 8.49
C GLY A 395 7.99 -1.02 7.62
N GLU A 396 7.33 -0.17 6.83
CA GLU A 396 7.97 0.93 6.11
C GLU A 396 8.54 1.95 7.10
N GLU A 397 7.80 2.24 8.15
CA GLU A 397 8.22 3.12 9.26
C GLU A 397 9.39 2.55 10.09
N LEU A 398 9.65 1.26 9.95
CA LEU A 398 10.80 0.59 10.57
C LEU A 398 12.00 0.51 9.62
N GLY A 399 11.87 0.96 8.38
CA GLY A 399 12.91 0.80 7.36
C GLY A 399 13.22 -0.65 7.06
N LEU A 400 12.23 -1.55 7.14
CA LEU A 400 12.42 -2.97 6.87
C LEU A 400 12.87 -3.21 5.43
N PRO A 401 14.00 -3.88 5.20
CA PRO A 401 14.33 -4.40 3.87
C PRO A 401 13.52 -5.66 3.54
N GLU A 402 13.54 -6.06 2.27
CA GLU A 402 12.91 -7.29 1.78
C GLU A 402 13.57 -8.54 2.38
N VAL A 403 12.76 -9.55 2.68
CA VAL A 403 13.27 -10.88 3.03
C VAL A 403 13.42 -11.70 1.75
N LEU A 404 14.66 -11.87 1.30
CA LEU A 404 14.96 -12.48 0.00
C LEU A 404 15.23 -14.00 0.08
N ASP A 405 15.50 -14.53 1.27
CA ASP A 405 16.01 -15.88 1.51
C ASP A 405 15.00 -16.85 2.14
N ILE A 406 13.69 -16.62 1.88
CA ILE A 406 12.65 -17.54 2.34
C ILE A 406 12.86 -18.91 1.65
N PRO A 407 12.92 -20.02 2.42
CA PRO A 407 13.01 -21.34 1.85
C PRO A 407 11.82 -21.68 0.95
N ALA A 408 12.08 -22.40 -0.16
CA ALA A 408 11.02 -22.74 -1.12
C ALA A 408 9.83 -23.51 -0.51
N ASN A 409 10.07 -24.30 0.54
CA ASN A 409 9.02 -25.06 1.24
C ASN A 409 8.14 -24.18 2.13
N ASP A 410 8.57 -22.95 2.44
CA ASP A 410 7.85 -22.00 3.29
C ASP A 410 7.13 -20.92 2.46
N MET A 411 7.32 -20.92 1.13
CA MET A 411 6.65 -20.00 0.21
C MET A 411 5.14 -20.26 0.18
N GLN A 412 4.36 -19.18 0.13
CA GLN A 412 2.89 -19.20 0.12
C GLN A 412 2.29 -18.50 -1.11
N ASP A 413 3.06 -17.66 -1.78
CA ASP A 413 2.59 -16.86 -2.91
C ASP A 413 2.34 -17.69 -4.17
N PRO A 414 1.14 -17.64 -4.79
CA PRO A 414 0.84 -18.34 -6.04
C PRO A 414 1.77 -17.97 -7.19
N GLN A 415 2.34 -16.76 -7.20
CA GLN A 415 3.33 -16.37 -8.21
C GLN A 415 4.58 -17.27 -8.20
N PHE A 416 5.02 -17.68 -7.02
CA PHE A 416 6.15 -18.59 -6.86
C PHE A 416 5.87 -19.95 -7.50
N PHE A 417 4.68 -20.51 -7.23
CA PHE A 417 4.29 -21.84 -7.72
C PHE A 417 4.02 -21.85 -9.23
N ARG A 418 3.61 -20.71 -9.79
CA ARG A 418 3.42 -20.59 -11.25
C ARG A 418 4.72 -20.72 -12.05
N ASN A 419 5.80 -20.11 -11.54
CA ASN A 419 7.10 -20.04 -12.20
C ASN A 419 8.23 -20.32 -11.19
N PRO A 420 8.38 -21.55 -10.70
CA PRO A 420 9.38 -21.87 -9.67
C PRO A 420 10.81 -21.60 -10.13
N ASP A 421 11.09 -21.73 -11.45
CA ASP A 421 12.41 -21.44 -12.03
C ASP A 421 12.76 -19.94 -11.96
N VAL A 422 11.76 -19.07 -11.97
CA VAL A 422 11.94 -17.63 -11.82
C VAL A 422 12.01 -17.24 -10.34
N GLY A 423 11.30 -17.98 -9.49
CA GLY A 423 11.30 -17.82 -8.04
C GLY A 423 10.74 -16.49 -7.54
N MET A 424 10.01 -15.73 -8.37
CA MET A 424 9.35 -14.50 -7.91
C MET A 424 8.29 -14.82 -6.86
N SER A 425 8.28 -14.05 -5.77
CA SER A 425 7.31 -14.18 -4.70
C SER A 425 7.12 -12.82 -4.01
N ARG A 426 5.91 -12.56 -3.56
CA ARG A 426 5.56 -11.42 -2.70
C ARG A 426 5.73 -11.76 -1.21
N ASP A 427 6.09 -12.98 -0.86
CA ASP A 427 6.20 -13.43 0.53
C ASP A 427 7.22 -12.61 1.33
N GLY A 428 8.28 -12.14 0.70
CA GLY A 428 9.34 -11.38 1.36
C GLY A 428 8.86 -10.08 2.00
N CYS A 429 7.95 -9.35 1.36
CA CYS A 429 7.34 -8.15 1.95
C CYS A 429 6.19 -8.48 2.92
N ARG A 430 5.70 -9.73 2.93
CA ARG A 430 4.59 -10.21 3.77
C ARG A 430 5.03 -10.90 5.06
N VAL A 431 6.34 -11.05 5.28
CA VAL A 431 6.88 -11.58 6.55
C VAL A 431 6.37 -10.74 7.73
N PRO A 432 5.86 -11.38 8.81
CA PRO A 432 5.32 -10.68 9.97
C PRO A 432 6.30 -9.68 10.57
N ILE A 433 5.81 -8.46 10.88
CA ILE A 433 6.66 -7.37 11.38
C ILE A 433 7.18 -7.66 12.80
N PRO A 434 8.41 -7.20 13.15
CA PRO A 434 8.97 -7.38 14.48
C PRO A 434 8.54 -6.28 15.45
N TRP A 435 8.04 -6.66 16.62
CA TRP A 435 7.67 -5.75 17.70
C TRP A 435 8.75 -5.66 18.78
N SER A 436 9.49 -6.75 19.03
CA SER A 436 10.53 -6.82 20.06
C SER A 436 11.86 -7.31 19.50
N ARG A 437 12.97 -6.98 20.20
CA ARG A 437 14.32 -7.38 19.81
C ARG A 437 14.54 -8.88 19.83
N THR A 438 13.81 -9.58 20.67
CA THR A 438 13.99 -11.01 20.96
C THR A 438 12.65 -11.73 21.08
N GLY A 439 12.71 -13.05 21.17
CA GLY A 439 11.52 -13.90 21.29
C GLY A 439 11.37 -14.82 20.09
N SER A 440 10.43 -15.78 20.16
CA SER A 440 10.24 -16.80 19.12
C SER A 440 9.84 -16.22 17.76
N SER A 441 9.16 -15.10 17.75
CA SER A 441 8.73 -14.39 16.55
C SER A 441 8.85 -12.86 16.69
N PHE A 442 9.90 -12.42 17.38
CA PHE A 442 10.18 -11.00 17.62
C PHE A 442 8.95 -10.20 18.10
N GLY A 443 8.18 -10.80 19.01
CA GLY A 443 6.98 -10.19 19.57
C GLY A 443 5.75 -10.17 18.65
N PHE A 444 5.83 -10.76 17.45
CA PHE A 444 4.66 -10.91 16.59
C PHE A 444 3.60 -11.81 17.27
N GLY A 445 3.99 -13.02 17.69
CA GLY A 445 3.13 -13.97 18.40
C GLY A 445 3.93 -14.83 19.36
N SER A 446 3.27 -15.77 20.06
CA SER A 446 3.91 -16.66 21.03
C SER A 446 4.35 -18.00 20.42
N ALA A 447 3.74 -18.45 19.32
CA ALA A 447 3.96 -19.75 18.69
C ALA A 447 4.82 -19.73 17.42
N GLY A 448 5.32 -18.58 17.00
CA GLY A 448 6.05 -18.43 15.74
C GLY A 448 5.34 -17.48 14.77
N ALA A 449 5.64 -17.63 13.50
CA ALA A 449 5.08 -16.80 12.42
C ALA A 449 4.82 -17.68 11.18
N HIS A 450 3.75 -17.39 10.43
CA HIS A 450 3.37 -18.18 9.24
C HIS A 450 4.39 -18.09 8.09
N LEU A 451 5.20 -17.03 8.06
CA LEU A 451 6.38 -16.90 7.21
C LEU A 451 7.63 -16.74 8.10
N PRO A 452 8.78 -17.32 7.72
CA PRO A 452 9.98 -17.30 8.55
C PRO A 452 10.55 -15.88 8.67
N GLN A 453 10.77 -15.44 9.90
CA GLN A 453 11.40 -14.16 10.19
C GLN A 453 12.93 -14.34 10.30
N PRO A 454 13.74 -13.55 9.58
CA PRO A 454 15.19 -13.63 9.65
C PRO A 454 15.71 -13.10 10.99
N LYS A 455 16.89 -13.57 11.41
CA LYS A 455 17.48 -13.20 12.71
C LYS A 455 17.72 -11.70 12.88
N TRP A 456 18.00 -10.99 11.78
CA TRP A 456 18.24 -9.55 11.79
C TRP A 456 16.99 -8.71 12.06
N TYR A 457 15.77 -9.29 12.03
CA TYR A 457 14.53 -8.57 12.30
C TYR A 457 14.50 -7.90 13.67
N GLY A 458 15.15 -8.50 14.68
CA GLY A 458 15.20 -7.91 16.01
C GLY A 458 15.80 -6.50 16.06
N GLU A 459 16.75 -6.21 15.18
CA GLU A 459 17.39 -4.89 15.05
C GLU A 459 16.47 -3.83 14.43
N TYR A 460 15.48 -4.27 13.62
CA TYR A 460 14.47 -3.43 13.01
C TYR A 460 13.16 -3.37 13.81
N SER A 461 13.08 -4.04 14.96
CA SER A 461 11.86 -4.08 15.75
C SER A 461 11.44 -2.70 16.28
N VAL A 462 10.14 -2.54 16.56
CA VAL A 462 9.63 -1.33 17.22
C VAL A 462 10.38 -1.04 18.52
N GLU A 463 10.65 -2.09 19.36
CA GLU A 463 11.43 -1.96 20.60
C GLU A 463 12.87 -1.50 20.34
N ALA A 464 13.45 -1.88 19.21
CA ALA A 464 14.83 -1.49 18.88
C ALA A 464 14.94 -0.03 18.52
N GLN A 465 13.90 0.54 17.93
CA GLN A 465 13.91 1.87 17.33
C GLN A 465 13.18 2.92 18.18
N ALA A 466 12.28 2.50 19.07
CA ALA A 466 11.62 3.42 19.97
C ALA A 466 12.65 4.14 20.86
N ASP A 467 12.47 5.45 21.01
CA ASP A 467 13.37 6.33 21.79
C ASP A 467 14.81 6.48 21.22
N ASP A 468 15.08 5.97 20.01
CA ASP A 468 16.30 6.26 19.25
C ASP A 468 16.04 7.34 18.20
N GLU A 469 16.39 8.59 18.50
CA GLU A 469 16.16 9.75 17.64
C GLU A 469 16.75 9.60 16.23
N SER A 470 17.73 8.71 16.05
CA SER A 470 18.36 8.44 14.74
C SER A 470 17.63 7.34 13.94
N SER A 471 16.63 6.68 14.52
CA SER A 471 15.91 5.59 13.90
C SER A 471 14.94 6.05 12.81
N THR A 472 14.60 5.13 11.90
CA THR A 472 13.57 5.38 10.88
C THR A 472 12.21 5.59 11.53
N LEU A 473 11.87 4.85 12.60
CA LEU A 473 10.61 5.00 13.33
C LEU A 473 10.43 6.42 13.88
N GLU A 474 11.46 6.96 14.56
CA GLU A 474 11.37 8.30 15.13
C GLU A 474 11.38 9.40 14.04
N LEU A 475 12.04 9.15 12.91
CA LEU A 475 11.92 10.03 11.74
C LEU A 475 10.48 10.08 11.22
N TYR A 476 9.80 8.92 11.08
CA TYR A 476 8.40 8.88 10.64
C TYR A 476 7.48 9.58 11.64
N ARG A 477 7.61 9.33 12.93
CA ARG A 477 6.84 10.03 13.99
C ARG A 477 7.01 11.54 13.90
N SER A 478 8.26 11.99 13.81
CA SER A 478 8.60 13.41 13.69
C SER A 478 8.05 14.03 12.41
N ALA A 479 8.18 13.32 11.28
CA ALA A 479 7.67 13.79 9.98
C ALA A 479 6.14 13.89 9.99
N LEU A 480 5.43 12.89 10.51
CA LEU A 480 3.97 12.89 10.57
C LEU A 480 3.44 13.98 11.51
N ALA A 481 4.06 14.14 12.70
CA ALA A 481 3.71 15.19 13.64
C ALA A 481 3.96 16.60 13.06
N THR A 482 5.10 16.80 12.40
CA THR A 482 5.46 18.07 11.75
C THR A 482 4.53 18.35 10.57
N ARG A 483 4.25 17.35 9.73
CA ARG A 483 3.31 17.48 8.62
C ARG A 483 1.93 17.93 9.09
N ALA A 484 1.41 17.32 10.16
CA ALA A 484 0.09 17.67 10.70
C ALA A 484 -0.01 19.16 11.13
N GLN A 485 1.10 19.76 11.57
CA GLN A 485 1.17 21.18 11.92
C GLN A 485 1.32 22.10 10.69
N LEU A 486 1.99 21.62 9.64
CA LEU A 486 2.31 22.40 8.44
C LEU A 486 1.27 22.25 7.33
N LEU A 487 0.39 21.27 7.44
CA LEU A 487 -0.56 20.96 6.38
C LEU A 487 -1.57 22.11 6.20
N THR A 488 -1.70 22.55 4.94
CA THR A 488 -2.65 23.57 4.50
C THR A 488 -3.49 23.04 3.34
N ASP A 489 -3.80 23.90 2.36
CA ASP A 489 -4.44 23.50 1.12
C ASP A 489 -3.54 22.60 0.25
N GLU A 490 -4.02 22.18 -0.92
CA GLU A 490 -3.27 21.35 -1.87
C GLU A 490 -2.41 22.17 -2.85
N SER A 491 -2.19 23.47 -2.61
CA SER A 491 -1.36 24.29 -3.47
C SER A 491 0.12 23.94 -3.36
N ILE A 492 0.83 24.07 -4.47
CA ILE A 492 2.26 23.76 -4.59
C ILE A 492 2.93 24.67 -5.60
N THR A 493 4.13 25.16 -5.29
CA THR A 493 4.97 25.94 -6.19
C THR A 493 6.30 25.25 -6.39
N TRP A 494 6.60 24.86 -7.63
CA TRP A 494 7.86 24.20 -7.98
C TRP A 494 8.98 25.22 -8.12
N LYS A 495 10.16 24.91 -7.54
CA LYS A 495 11.40 25.67 -7.71
C LYS A 495 12.32 24.94 -8.70
N ASN A 496 12.74 25.65 -9.75
CA ASN A 496 13.64 25.12 -10.75
C ASN A 496 15.09 25.46 -10.41
N HIS A 497 15.95 24.46 -10.36
CA HIS A 497 17.39 24.59 -10.15
C HIS A 497 18.13 24.28 -11.46
N PHE A 498 18.19 25.24 -12.38
CA PHE A 498 18.76 25.04 -13.74
C PHE A 498 20.18 24.45 -13.74
N PHE A 499 21.01 24.84 -12.77
CA PHE A 499 22.39 24.34 -12.64
C PHE A 499 22.52 23.06 -11.80
N ASN A 500 21.44 22.61 -11.20
CA ASN A 500 21.40 21.37 -10.42
C ASN A 500 20.08 20.62 -10.63
N PRO A 501 19.95 19.88 -11.74
CA PRO A 501 18.73 19.17 -12.09
C PRO A 501 18.38 18.02 -11.13
N THR A 502 19.34 17.57 -10.29
CA THR A 502 19.14 16.50 -9.31
C THR A 502 18.44 16.97 -8.02
N LEU A 503 18.06 18.25 -7.91
CA LEU A 503 17.25 18.73 -6.81
C LEU A 503 15.77 18.65 -7.15
N VAL A 504 14.99 18.05 -6.26
CA VAL A 504 13.53 18.17 -6.23
C VAL A 504 13.17 19.16 -5.14
N HIS A 505 12.58 20.30 -5.52
CA HIS A 505 12.28 21.38 -4.59
C HIS A 505 10.92 22.00 -4.91
N PHE A 506 10.05 22.04 -3.90
CA PHE A 506 8.75 22.69 -3.98
C PHE A 506 8.39 23.38 -2.67
N ILE A 507 7.41 24.28 -2.74
CA ILE A 507 6.94 25.08 -1.61
C ILE A 507 5.42 24.92 -1.51
N ARG A 508 4.91 24.70 -0.29
CA ARG A 508 3.49 24.73 0.08
C ARG A 508 3.08 26.18 0.43
N ALA A 509 1.75 26.45 0.45
CA ALA A 509 1.19 27.81 0.62
C ALA A 509 1.73 28.61 1.81
N ASN A 510 2.06 27.95 2.91
CA ASN A 510 2.54 28.57 4.15
C ASN A 510 4.06 28.80 4.21
N GLY A 511 4.76 28.69 3.09
CA GLY A 511 6.22 28.84 3.05
C GLY A 511 6.99 27.59 3.51
N TRP A 512 6.32 26.43 3.60
CA TRP A 512 6.96 25.16 3.85
C TRP A 512 7.64 24.64 2.58
N HIS A 513 8.97 24.65 2.58
CA HIS A 513 9.82 24.07 1.54
C HIS A 513 10.09 22.61 1.82
N SER A 514 9.94 21.75 0.82
CA SER A 514 10.53 20.42 0.79
C SER A 514 11.61 20.41 -0.29
N ILE A 515 12.85 20.11 0.10
CA ILE A 515 14.00 20.04 -0.81
C ILE A 515 14.69 18.69 -0.65
N THR A 516 14.82 17.93 -1.74
CA THR A 516 15.46 16.61 -1.78
C THR A 516 16.65 16.64 -2.71
N ASN A 517 17.79 16.17 -2.23
CA ASN A 517 19.03 16.07 -2.99
C ASN A 517 19.26 14.65 -3.51
N PHE A 518 18.92 14.42 -4.78
CA PHE A 518 19.17 13.17 -5.52
C PHE A 518 20.61 13.06 -6.02
N GLY A 519 21.40 14.14 -5.92
CA GLY A 519 22.78 14.21 -6.38
C GLY A 519 23.76 13.63 -5.36
N ASN A 520 25.05 13.70 -5.72
CA ASN A 520 26.16 13.13 -4.94
C ASN A 520 27.03 14.19 -4.23
N LYS A 521 26.62 15.46 -4.21
CA LYS A 521 27.34 16.55 -3.54
C LYS A 521 26.41 17.35 -2.62
N PRO A 522 26.91 17.84 -1.47
CA PRO A 522 26.12 18.73 -0.62
C PRO A 522 25.69 20.01 -1.32
N VAL A 523 24.48 20.48 -1.08
CA VAL A 523 23.89 21.69 -1.67
C VAL A 523 23.38 22.65 -0.60
N SER A 524 23.33 23.93 -0.92
CA SER A 524 22.82 24.95 0.01
C SER A 524 21.30 24.79 0.16
N LEU A 525 20.84 25.02 1.38
CA LEU A 525 19.41 25.06 1.71
C LEU A 525 18.78 26.41 1.31
N PRO A 526 17.47 26.48 1.10
CA PRO A 526 16.76 27.77 1.02
C PRO A 526 16.84 28.52 2.34
N THR A 527 16.63 29.86 2.28
CA THR A 527 16.58 30.70 3.47
C THR A 527 15.37 30.28 4.33
N GLY A 528 15.59 30.14 5.63
CA GLY A 528 14.56 29.73 6.60
C GLY A 528 15.11 28.83 7.70
N ALA A 529 14.24 28.41 8.60
CA ALA A 529 14.54 27.46 9.65
C ALA A 529 14.39 26.02 9.13
N VAL A 530 15.41 25.19 9.27
CA VAL A 530 15.31 23.75 9.02
C VAL A 530 14.56 23.15 10.19
N ILE A 531 13.41 22.55 9.91
CA ILE A 531 12.52 21.98 10.94
C ILE A 531 12.60 20.46 11.02
N LEU A 532 13.02 19.81 9.92
CA LEU A 532 13.27 18.38 9.88
C LEU A 532 14.21 18.06 8.71
N ALA A 533 15.06 17.07 8.88
CA ALA A 533 15.88 16.50 7.80
C ALA A 533 15.96 14.99 7.96
N SER A 534 15.95 14.26 6.83
CA SER A 534 16.03 12.79 6.83
C SER A 534 17.39 12.25 7.23
N GLN A 535 18.41 13.11 7.25
CA GLN A 535 19.77 12.84 7.74
C GLN A 535 20.40 14.13 8.26
N PRO A 536 21.42 14.06 9.12
CA PRO A 536 22.17 15.23 9.59
C PRO A 536 22.72 16.06 8.41
N LEU A 537 22.71 17.38 8.56
CA LEU A 537 23.27 18.30 7.58
C LEU A 537 24.81 18.20 7.59
N ILE A 538 25.42 18.36 6.42
CA ILE A 538 26.87 18.39 6.24
C ILE A 538 27.34 19.85 6.17
N ASP A 539 28.00 20.34 7.20
CA ASP A 539 28.44 21.76 7.29
C ASP A 539 27.27 22.75 6.99
N GLY A 540 26.09 22.49 7.53
CA GLY A 540 24.89 23.31 7.30
C GLY A 540 24.27 23.17 5.90
N LYS A 541 24.70 22.20 5.08
CA LYS A 541 24.22 21.94 3.73
C LYS A 541 23.45 20.63 3.68
N LEU A 542 22.55 20.52 2.73
CA LEU A 542 21.80 19.30 2.43
C LEU A 542 22.71 18.26 1.76
N GLY A 543 22.99 17.16 2.45
CA GLY A 543 23.80 16.06 1.94
C GLY A 543 23.17 15.32 0.75
N PRO A 544 23.93 14.42 0.09
CA PRO A 544 23.37 13.45 -0.85
C PRO A 544 22.28 12.59 -0.20
N ASN A 545 21.31 12.13 -1.00
CA ASN A 545 20.22 11.21 -0.55
C ASN A 545 19.47 11.74 0.69
N THR A 546 19.28 13.05 0.78
CA THR A 546 18.68 13.70 1.95
C THR A 546 17.53 14.61 1.52
N THR A 547 16.45 14.61 2.29
CA THR A 547 15.36 15.59 2.22
C THR A 547 15.39 16.46 3.46
N ALA A 548 15.21 17.77 3.28
CA ALA A 548 14.97 18.70 4.38
C ALA A 548 13.65 19.45 4.19
N TRP A 549 12.97 19.70 5.29
CA TRP A 549 11.85 20.63 5.39
C TRP A 549 12.32 21.93 6.02
N VAL A 550 12.06 23.02 5.30
CA VAL A 550 12.49 24.37 5.72
C VAL A 550 11.29 25.28 5.71
N VAL A 551 11.09 26.05 6.76
CA VAL A 551 10.06 27.08 6.82
C VAL A 551 10.74 28.44 6.67
N GLY A 552 10.41 29.15 5.59
CA GLY A 552 10.91 30.47 5.27
C GLY A 552 9.84 31.54 5.36
N GLU A 553 10.21 32.81 5.16
CA GLU A 553 9.22 33.88 5.00
C GLU A 553 8.39 33.62 3.73
N SER A 554 7.06 33.62 3.86
CA SER A 554 6.16 33.52 2.72
C SER A 554 6.25 34.79 1.87
N SER A 555 6.28 34.64 0.54
CA SER A 555 6.30 35.76 -0.41
C SER A 555 4.99 36.58 -0.43
N GLU A 556 3.99 36.15 0.32
CA GLU A 556 2.69 36.82 0.50
C GLU A 556 2.35 36.89 1.99
N GLY A 557 2.82 37.91 2.66
CA GLY A 557 2.31 38.57 3.88
C GLY A 557 1.67 37.77 5.04
N SER A 558 1.60 36.44 5.00
CA SER A 558 1.20 35.60 6.12
C SER A 558 2.42 34.94 6.75
N SER A 559 3.03 35.62 7.71
CA SER A 559 4.02 35.01 8.59
C SER A 559 3.31 34.02 9.53
N MET A 560 3.86 32.80 9.65
CA MET A 560 3.54 31.96 10.83
C MET A 560 3.81 32.81 12.09
N ASP A 561 2.92 32.73 13.07
CA ASP A 561 3.13 33.47 14.30
C ASP A 561 4.40 32.99 15.02
N ALA A 562 5.05 33.90 15.74
CA ALA A 562 6.29 33.62 16.44
C ALA A 562 6.16 32.48 17.47
N ALA A 563 4.94 32.18 17.93
CA ALA A 563 4.66 31.09 18.85
C ALA A 563 4.71 29.72 18.16
N THR A 564 4.26 29.64 16.92
CA THR A 564 4.34 28.42 16.10
C THR A 564 5.79 28.15 15.69
N MET A 565 6.57 29.20 15.41
CA MET A 565 8.02 29.07 15.14
C MET A 565 8.82 28.64 16.37
N LEU A 566 8.45 29.11 17.56
CA LEU A 566 9.08 28.71 18.83
C LEU A 566 8.75 27.26 19.21
N LEU A 567 7.53 26.79 18.95
CA LEU A 567 7.12 25.41 19.19
C LEU A 567 7.83 24.41 18.25
N LEU A 568 8.09 24.82 17.01
CA LEU A 568 8.84 24.04 16.04
C LEU A 568 10.36 24.06 16.33
N GLY A 569 10.90 25.19 16.81
CA GLY A 569 12.31 25.33 17.19
C GLY A 569 12.69 24.63 18.49
N GLY A 570 11.75 24.53 19.45
CA GLY A 570 11.98 23.86 20.73
C GLY A 570 12.15 22.33 20.63
N ALA A 571 11.71 21.72 19.54
CA ALA A 571 11.93 20.30 19.27
C ALA A 571 13.37 19.99 18.78
N ILE A 572 14.13 21.01 18.37
CA ILE A 572 15.49 20.87 17.80
C ILE A 572 16.57 21.22 18.82
N GLU A 573 16.30 22.11 19.79
CA GLU A 573 17.29 22.48 20.82
C GLU A 573 17.57 21.36 21.85
N GLY A 574 16.79 20.29 21.87
CA GLY A 574 17.05 19.09 22.67
C GLY A 574 18.16 18.17 22.15
N SER A 575 18.60 18.36 20.88
CA SER A 575 19.57 17.47 20.23
C SER A 575 21.00 18.02 20.09
N SER A 576 21.28 19.26 20.54
CA SER A 576 22.65 19.79 20.57
C SER A 576 23.28 19.67 21.97
N GLY A 577 23.40 18.44 22.48
CA GLY A 577 24.20 18.11 23.64
C GLY A 577 25.70 18.31 23.31
N THR A 578 26.26 19.40 23.78
CA THR A 578 27.70 19.70 23.74
C THR A 578 28.51 18.58 24.36
N ALA A 579 29.39 17.97 23.57
CA ALA A 579 30.50 17.19 24.06
C ALA A 579 31.46 18.13 24.84
N GLY A 580 31.29 18.21 26.14
CA GLY A 580 32.24 18.78 27.08
C GLY A 580 33.39 17.81 27.33
N SER A 581 34.55 18.15 26.83
CA SER A 581 35.81 17.56 27.24
C SER A 581 36.11 17.97 28.69
N ASP A 582 36.18 17.02 29.61
CA ASP A 582 36.99 17.17 30.83
C ASP A 582 37.84 15.92 31.04
N GLY A 583 39.12 16.17 31.00
CA GLY A 583 40.14 15.20 31.30
C GLY A 583 40.32 15.05 32.83
N GLY A 584 40.60 13.87 33.27
CA GLY A 584 40.99 13.57 34.65
C GLY A 584 41.48 12.12 34.75
N GLY A 585 42.80 11.96 34.66
CA GLY A 585 43.44 10.67 34.83
C GLY A 585 43.50 10.22 36.27
N TYR A 586 43.79 8.92 36.45
CA TYR A 586 44.52 8.15 37.49
C TYR A 586 44.12 6.70 37.21
N GLY A 587 45.01 5.80 36.88
CA GLY A 587 46.24 5.37 37.50
C GLY A 587 45.98 4.08 38.28
N GLY A 588 46.61 2.97 37.88
CA GLY A 588 46.82 1.85 38.82
C GLY A 588 46.40 0.47 38.32
N ASP A 589 47.33 -0.21 37.74
CA ASP A 589 47.88 -1.56 38.00
C ASP A 589 46.95 -2.78 38.25
N GLY A 590 47.27 -3.81 37.52
CA GLY A 590 47.64 -5.07 38.15
C GLY A 590 46.79 -6.30 37.84
N GLY A 591 47.39 -7.27 37.14
CA GLY A 591 47.24 -8.66 37.52
C GLY A 591 46.56 -9.62 36.54
N ALA A 592 47.35 -10.23 35.83
CA ALA A 592 47.49 -11.54 35.20
C ALA A 592 46.57 -12.71 35.61
N ALA A 593 46.32 -13.50 34.59
CA ALA A 593 46.38 -14.98 34.47
C ALA A 593 45.10 -15.79 34.80
N GLY A 594 44.74 -16.61 33.87
CA GLY A 594 44.65 -18.05 34.01
C GLY A 594 43.29 -18.69 33.78
N ASP A 595 43.31 -19.48 32.76
CA ASP A 595 42.50 -20.60 32.28
C ASP A 595 41.29 -20.31 31.43
#